data_4d712595bfba630d827034d5531416cf
#
_entry.id   4d712595bfba630d827034d5531416cf
#
_cell.length_a   1.000
_cell.length_b   1.000
_cell.length_c   1.000
_cell.angle_alpha   90.00
_cell.angle_beta   90.00
_cell.angle_gamma   90.00
#
_symmetry.space_group_name_H-M   'P 1'
#
loop_
_entity.id
_entity.type
_entity.pdbx_description
1 polymer ?
#
loop_
_entity_poly.entity_id
_entity_poly.type
_entity_poly.pdbx_seq_one_letter_code
_entity_poly.pdbx_strand_id
1 'polypeptide(L)'
;MSDSLMIKNASDDDDDAYVITNLAREWGARLPYLAELKLFKDGREMVDANSVPQGTDPNAAPVYKLMRQLGVVNLARRISESVTDRQQPNGFRKVEDSSLKDTDADRMAKQCGLNFILRRNMLPDKGDYGCSFGLVSNAGRGRFITPLSPWECWMDVGETAAIQYTYLDRENKEVIRLYRLVVDDSKTTTKVYSKTAQREHDRSVVDPNDVSSVAKFASDAKAWEPGSDWEWAEDSQASDFSYAEGCDSLPIVRLSTVDGQGLFEPYLPMLKRIDRETFDRLCITMMQAFRQRAIKGTVPTTYTEEDQEVIDGDKQAGDPIDLASTFAVGPAALWKLPDGVDIWESQITDTGSLQNNIMADVKQLASAAGIPLDILSPDVQGSANGAELKRETLKFKVQTMNELDSEPIVRMVRMALAASKTANASASEFEMVWKPMDTTSSLEQAQACQLLYQSGLLARRTILTHKMGFTAQDVSEDDMNRLADQFNISGQANKSNAKPVAAVEPATGWDDETQSAVDGLPNVEGELVDEGESES
;
A
#
# COMPACT_ATOMS: atom_id res chain seq x y z
N MET A 1 21.80 -18.44 19.41
CA MET A 1 22.79 -19.31 18.79
C MET A 1 22.14 -19.87 17.56
N SER A 2 22.39 -19.26 16.41
CA SER A 2 21.91 -19.78 15.15
C SER A 2 22.88 -20.88 14.73
N ASP A 3 22.52 -22.13 15.00
CA ASP A 3 23.17 -23.24 14.31
C ASP A 3 22.86 -23.04 12.81
N SER A 4 23.91 -22.69 12.10
CA SER A 4 23.92 -22.63 10.65
C SER A 4 23.41 -23.98 10.12
N LEU A 5 22.25 -23.98 9.48
CA LEU A 5 21.68 -25.10 8.73
C LEU A 5 22.54 -25.46 7.51
N MET A 6 23.85 -25.35 7.62
CA MET A 6 24.79 -25.78 6.58
C MET A 6 24.87 -27.30 6.58
N ILE A 7 24.34 -27.89 5.54
CA ILE A 7 24.15 -29.33 5.42
C ILE A 7 25.25 -29.97 4.63
N LYS A 8 25.62 -31.17 5.11
CA LYS A 8 26.79 -31.89 4.64
C LYS A 8 26.59 -32.73 3.39
N ASN A 9 25.36 -33.05 2.96
CA ASN A 9 25.12 -33.88 1.75
C ASN A 9 23.80 -33.55 1.08
N ALA A 10 23.79 -33.47 -0.23
CA ALA A 10 22.70 -33.02 -1.09
C ALA A 10 21.59 -34.06 -1.38
N SER A 11 21.46 -35.15 -0.62
CA SER A 11 20.54 -36.25 -0.95
C SER A 11 19.87 -36.91 0.25
N ASP A 12 19.82 -36.24 1.41
CA ASP A 12 19.13 -36.80 2.56
C ASP A 12 17.69 -36.27 2.60
N ASP A 13 16.73 -37.13 2.26
CA ASP A 13 15.29 -36.79 2.26
C ASP A 13 14.82 -36.39 3.65
N ASP A 14 15.43 -36.91 4.71
CA ASP A 14 15.12 -36.59 6.10
C ASP A 14 15.55 -35.16 6.44
N ASP A 15 16.69 -34.72 5.94
CA ASP A 15 17.17 -33.32 6.11
C ASP A 15 16.27 -32.31 5.40
N ASP A 16 15.85 -32.60 4.17
CA ASP A 16 14.95 -31.74 3.41
C ASP A 16 13.58 -31.66 4.07
N ALA A 17 13.08 -32.78 4.56
CA ALA A 17 11.85 -32.86 5.32
C ALA A 17 11.92 -31.98 6.59
N TYR A 18 13.04 -32.06 7.32
CA TYR A 18 13.28 -31.24 8.51
C TYR A 18 13.28 -29.74 8.17
N VAL A 19 13.96 -29.33 7.10
CA VAL A 19 14.04 -27.92 6.69
C VAL A 19 12.68 -27.40 6.23
N ILE A 20 11.93 -28.15 5.40
CA ILE A 20 10.57 -27.75 5.00
C ILE A 20 9.68 -27.59 6.23
N THR A 21 9.70 -28.56 7.16
CA THR A 21 8.86 -28.53 8.35
C THR A 21 9.14 -27.30 9.22
N ASN A 22 10.40 -26.94 9.41
CA ASN A 22 10.77 -25.77 10.19
C ASN A 22 10.34 -24.47 9.52
N LEU A 23 10.64 -24.28 8.22
CA LEU A 23 10.26 -23.10 7.47
C LEU A 23 8.74 -22.96 7.37
N ALA A 24 8.03 -24.06 7.14
CA ALA A 24 6.57 -24.07 7.08
C ALA A 24 5.94 -23.73 8.45
N ARG A 25 6.54 -24.19 9.54
CA ARG A 25 6.09 -23.83 10.90
C ARG A 25 6.29 -22.35 11.20
N GLU A 26 7.45 -21.80 10.85
CA GLU A 26 7.72 -20.36 11.01
C GLU A 26 6.75 -19.52 10.17
N TRP A 27 6.58 -19.91 8.91
CA TRP A 27 5.64 -19.28 8.01
C TRP A 27 4.19 -19.37 8.52
N GLY A 28 3.74 -20.56 8.90
CA GLY A 28 2.42 -20.81 9.45
C GLY A 28 2.13 -19.98 10.70
N ALA A 29 3.13 -19.82 11.59
CA ALA A 29 3.01 -18.97 12.77
C ALA A 29 2.85 -17.47 12.42
N ARG A 30 3.40 -17.04 11.30
CA ARG A 30 3.30 -15.63 10.84
C ARG A 30 1.97 -15.33 10.12
N LEU A 31 1.34 -16.31 9.48
CA LEU A 31 0.15 -16.10 8.64
C LEU A 31 -1.03 -15.41 9.35
N PRO A 32 -1.45 -15.79 10.59
CA PRO A 32 -2.54 -15.10 11.26
C PRO A 32 -2.25 -13.62 11.50
N TYR A 33 -0.99 -13.30 11.75
CA TYR A 33 -0.56 -11.92 11.93
C TYR A 33 -0.54 -11.14 10.62
N LEU A 34 -0.13 -11.76 9.52
CA LEU A 34 -0.26 -11.17 8.17
C LEU A 34 -1.72 -10.87 7.83
N ALA A 35 -2.65 -11.74 8.25
CA ALA A 35 -4.08 -11.50 8.07
C ALA A 35 -4.56 -10.26 8.84
N GLU A 36 -4.11 -10.09 10.08
CA GLU A 36 -4.40 -8.89 10.86
C GLU A 36 -3.85 -7.62 10.17
N LEU A 37 -2.59 -7.64 9.74
CA LEU A 37 -1.98 -6.52 9.00
C LEU A 37 -2.76 -6.19 7.73
N LYS A 38 -3.20 -7.23 6.99
CA LYS A 38 -4.00 -7.05 5.78
C LYS A 38 -5.33 -6.38 6.06
N LEU A 39 -6.01 -6.74 7.14
CA LEU A 39 -7.26 -6.08 7.52
C LEU A 39 -7.05 -4.58 7.80
N PHE A 40 -6.00 -4.23 8.53
CA PHE A 40 -5.65 -2.82 8.77
C PHE A 40 -5.30 -2.08 7.48
N LYS A 41 -4.52 -2.70 6.58
CA LYS A 41 -4.22 -2.15 5.25
C LYS A 41 -5.47 -1.89 4.44
N ASP A 42 -6.42 -2.85 4.43
CA ASP A 42 -7.64 -2.78 3.65
C ASP A 42 -8.72 -1.87 4.28
N GLY A 43 -8.47 -1.33 5.47
CA GLY A 43 -9.43 -0.51 6.21
C GLY A 43 -10.64 -1.33 6.66
N ARG A 44 -10.41 -2.56 7.07
CA ARG A 44 -11.43 -3.46 7.59
C ARG A 44 -11.14 -3.80 9.04
N GLU A 45 -12.16 -3.88 9.84
CA GLU A 45 -12.04 -4.36 11.21
C GLU A 45 -12.47 -5.84 11.29
N MET A 46 -11.71 -6.58 12.08
CA MET A 46 -12.07 -7.94 12.46
C MET A 46 -13.23 -7.87 13.44
N VAL A 47 -14.44 -8.06 12.94
CA VAL A 47 -15.65 -8.12 13.77
C VAL A 47 -16.11 -9.57 13.86
N ASP A 48 -15.58 -10.29 14.84
CA ASP A 48 -16.00 -11.64 15.17
C ASP A 48 -17.26 -11.65 16.08
N ALA A 49 -17.73 -12.83 16.43
CA ALA A 49 -18.86 -12.96 17.34
C ALA A 49 -18.56 -12.40 18.75
N ASN A 50 -17.28 -12.39 19.16
CA ASN A 50 -16.86 -11.92 20.48
C ASN A 50 -16.67 -10.39 20.51
N SER A 51 -16.64 -9.73 19.36
CA SER A 51 -16.53 -8.27 19.26
C SER A 51 -17.81 -7.54 19.65
N VAL A 52 -18.94 -8.26 19.68
CA VAL A 52 -20.23 -7.70 20.11
C VAL A 52 -20.32 -7.84 21.64
N PRO A 53 -20.62 -6.75 22.38
CA PRO A 53 -20.73 -6.81 23.84
C PRO A 53 -21.74 -7.87 24.29
N GLN A 54 -21.42 -8.58 25.37
CA GLN A 54 -22.33 -9.54 25.97
C GLN A 54 -23.62 -8.84 26.42
N GLY A 55 -24.77 -9.45 26.11
CA GLY A 55 -26.07 -8.89 26.44
C GLY A 55 -26.63 -7.92 25.38
N THR A 56 -25.95 -7.73 24.25
CA THR A 56 -26.51 -6.98 23.11
C THR A 56 -27.68 -7.74 22.52
N ASP A 57 -28.80 -7.03 22.27
CA ASP A 57 -29.97 -7.58 21.55
C ASP A 57 -29.51 -8.21 20.22
N PRO A 58 -29.93 -9.45 19.91
CA PRO A 58 -29.58 -10.11 18.65
C PRO A 58 -29.95 -9.27 17.41
N ASN A 59 -31.00 -8.46 17.48
CA ASN A 59 -31.40 -7.56 16.40
C ASN A 59 -30.47 -6.33 16.26
N ALA A 60 -29.82 -5.91 17.33
CA ALA A 60 -28.87 -4.80 17.33
C ALA A 60 -27.45 -5.23 16.91
N ALA A 61 -27.10 -6.50 17.00
CA ALA A 61 -25.78 -7.01 16.70
C ALA A 61 -25.31 -6.70 15.25
N PRO A 62 -26.15 -6.84 14.19
CA PRO A 62 -25.75 -6.47 12.83
C PRO A 62 -25.45 -4.98 12.69
N VAL A 63 -26.24 -4.11 13.33
CA VAL A 63 -26.06 -2.66 13.32
C VAL A 63 -24.75 -2.30 14.04
N TYR A 64 -24.48 -2.92 15.17
CA TYR A 64 -23.22 -2.73 15.90
C TYR A 64 -22.02 -3.09 15.03
N LYS A 65 -22.05 -4.24 14.35
CA LYS A 65 -20.98 -4.66 13.43
C LYS A 65 -20.77 -3.69 12.28
N LEU A 66 -21.86 -3.21 11.68
CA LEU A 66 -21.78 -2.19 10.62
C LEU A 66 -21.13 -0.91 11.12
N MET A 67 -21.53 -0.44 12.31
CA MET A 67 -20.97 0.77 12.88
C MET A 67 -19.49 0.63 13.25
N ARG A 68 -19.08 -0.54 13.73
CA ARG A 68 -17.67 -0.85 13.96
C ARG A 68 -16.87 -0.69 12.67
N GLN A 69 -17.35 -1.25 11.57
CA GLN A 69 -16.70 -1.12 10.27
C GLN A 69 -16.66 0.33 9.78
N LEU A 70 -17.69 1.12 10.04
CA LEU A 70 -17.71 2.56 9.69
C LEU A 70 -16.75 3.40 10.55
N GLY A 71 -16.35 2.90 11.71
CA GLY A 71 -15.41 3.55 12.61
C GLY A 71 -13.94 3.45 12.16
N VAL A 72 -13.62 2.62 11.18
CA VAL A 72 -12.24 2.42 10.71
C VAL A 72 -11.76 3.60 9.87
N VAL A 73 -10.66 4.21 10.27
CA VAL A 73 -10.09 5.42 9.62
C VAL A 73 -9.00 5.09 8.59
N ASN A 74 -8.57 3.87 8.46
CA ASN A 74 -7.55 3.38 7.50
C ASN A 74 -6.27 4.23 7.40
N LEU A 75 -5.73 4.66 8.52
CA LEU A 75 -4.45 5.39 8.56
C LEU A 75 -3.25 4.47 8.30
N ALA A 76 -3.38 3.17 8.58
CA ALA A 76 -2.34 2.17 8.33
C ALA A 76 -1.84 2.21 6.88
N ARG A 77 -2.77 2.20 5.93
CA ARG A 77 -2.47 2.29 4.50
C ARG A 77 -1.70 3.57 4.16
N ARG A 78 -2.09 4.72 4.74
CA ARG A 78 -1.40 6.00 4.51
C ARG A 78 0.03 5.99 5.03
N ILE A 79 0.28 5.32 6.16
CA ILE A 79 1.63 5.16 6.72
C ILE A 79 2.51 4.38 5.74
N SER A 80 2.05 3.24 5.24
CA SER A 80 2.79 2.42 4.30
C SER A 80 3.03 3.14 2.96
N GLU A 81 1.98 3.66 2.33
CA GLU A 81 2.05 4.37 1.04
C GLU A 81 2.94 5.63 1.13
N SER A 82 2.99 6.31 2.28
CA SER A 82 3.83 7.50 2.45
C SER A 82 5.31 7.24 2.20
N VAL A 83 5.78 6.02 2.45
CA VAL A 83 7.15 5.59 2.22
C VAL A 83 7.29 4.90 0.86
N THR A 84 6.46 3.88 0.59
CA THR A 84 6.60 3.01 -0.58
C THR A 84 6.35 3.74 -1.90
N ASP A 85 5.43 4.70 -1.96
CA ASP A 85 5.17 5.51 -3.16
C ASP A 85 6.35 6.42 -3.53
N ARG A 86 7.15 6.78 -2.53
CA ARG A 86 8.34 7.62 -2.72
C ARG A 86 9.58 6.84 -3.13
N GLN A 87 9.56 5.53 -2.99
CA GLN A 87 10.61 4.64 -3.51
C GLN A 87 10.43 4.50 -5.03
N GLN A 88 11.13 5.32 -5.79
CA GLN A 88 11.01 5.36 -7.25
C GLN A 88 12.30 4.91 -7.93
N PRO A 89 12.33 3.68 -8.49
CA PRO A 89 13.45 3.20 -9.28
C PRO A 89 13.73 4.09 -10.49
N ASN A 90 15.01 4.38 -10.76
CA ASN A 90 15.45 5.21 -11.89
C ASN A 90 16.44 4.50 -12.84
N GLY A 91 16.64 3.19 -12.66
CA GLY A 91 17.54 2.40 -13.49
C GLY A 91 18.85 2.02 -12.80
N PHE A 92 19.84 1.63 -13.58
CA PHE A 92 21.11 1.15 -13.09
C PHE A 92 22.28 1.95 -13.68
N ARG A 93 23.35 2.11 -12.91
CA ARG A 93 24.58 2.76 -13.34
C ARG A 93 25.77 1.86 -13.06
N LYS A 94 26.86 2.05 -13.81
CA LYS A 94 28.10 1.31 -13.59
C LYS A 94 28.81 1.83 -12.35
N VAL A 95 29.40 0.92 -11.57
CA VAL A 95 30.18 1.29 -10.38
C VAL A 95 31.50 1.98 -10.78
N GLU A 96 32.13 1.47 -11.85
CA GLU A 96 33.41 2.04 -12.33
C GLU A 96 33.27 3.49 -12.82
N ASP A 97 32.16 3.84 -13.45
CA ASP A 97 31.85 5.20 -13.91
C ASP A 97 30.38 5.53 -13.64
N SER A 98 30.12 6.21 -12.54
CA SER A 98 28.78 6.59 -12.10
C SER A 98 28.04 7.53 -13.06
N SER A 99 28.73 8.10 -14.06
CA SER A 99 28.14 8.91 -15.13
C SER A 99 27.49 8.06 -16.22
N LEU A 100 27.85 6.78 -16.32
CA LEU A 100 27.38 5.87 -17.36
C LEU A 100 26.29 4.95 -16.82
N LYS A 101 25.18 4.86 -17.58
CA LYS A 101 24.14 3.85 -17.35
C LYS A 101 24.66 2.47 -17.72
N ASP A 102 24.26 1.47 -16.94
CA ASP A 102 24.41 0.07 -17.36
C ASP A 102 23.25 -0.32 -18.30
N THR A 103 23.56 -0.37 -19.60
CA THR A 103 22.54 -0.63 -20.63
C THR A 103 22.00 -2.06 -20.60
N ASP A 104 22.78 -3.03 -20.13
CA ASP A 104 22.37 -4.42 -20.10
C ASP A 104 21.46 -4.68 -18.89
N ALA A 105 21.81 -4.12 -17.71
CA ALA A 105 20.95 -4.15 -16.54
C ALA A 105 19.62 -3.42 -16.78
N ASP A 106 19.64 -2.22 -17.39
CA ASP A 106 18.44 -1.47 -17.75
C ASP A 106 17.55 -2.23 -18.76
N ARG A 107 18.17 -2.88 -19.75
CA ARG A 107 17.43 -3.71 -20.73
C ARG A 107 16.77 -4.91 -20.05
N MET A 108 17.50 -5.60 -19.18
CA MET A 108 16.96 -6.72 -18.43
C MET A 108 15.82 -6.28 -17.51
N ALA A 109 15.99 -5.18 -16.77
CA ALA A 109 14.96 -4.62 -15.93
C ALA A 109 13.67 -4.27 -16.71
N LYS A 110 13.80 -3.69 -17.90
CA LYS A 110 12.66 -3.40 -18.79
C LYS A 110 12.02 -4.70 -19.30
N GLN A 111 12.82 -5.69 -19.71
CA GLN A 111 12.32 -6.98 -20.19
C GLN A 111 11.53 -7.74 -19.11
N CYS A 112 12.01 -7.71 -17.87
CA CYS A 112 11.30 -8.30 -16.72
C CYS A 112 10.09 -7.49 -16.27
N GLY A 113 9.98 -6.22 -16.65
CA GLY A 113 8.98 -5.30 -16.11
C GLY A 113 9.27 -4.94 -14.64
N LEU A 114 10.55 -4.88 -14.26
CA LEU A 114 11.00 -4.74 -12.87
C LEU A 114 10.36 -3.56 -12.13
N ASN A 115 10.29 -2.39 -12.76
CA ASN A 115 9.67 -1.21 -12.15
C ASN A 115 8.19 -1.44 -11.79
N PHE A 116 7.46 -2.16 -12.62
CA PHE A 116 6.08 -2.52 -12.35
C PHE A 116 6.00 -3.50 -11.17
N ILE A 117 6.83 -4.55 -11.20
CA ILE A 117 6.90 -5.57 -10.15
C ILE A 117 7.25 -4.94 -8.81
N LEU A 118 8.28 -4.09 -8.76
CA LEU A 118 8.70 -3.40 -7.54
C LEU A 118 7.59 -2.51 -6.99
N ARG A 119 7.06 -1.59 -7.80
CA ARG A 119 6.09 -0.60 -7.33
C ARG A 119 4.71 -1.15 -7.02
N ARG A 120 4.29 -2.20 -7.70
CA ARG A 120 2.94 -2.77 -7.53
C ARG A 120 2.88 -3.91 -6.51
N ASN A 121 3.95 -4.68 -6.39
CA ASN A 121 3.96 -5.89 -5.57
C ASN A 121 5.01 -5.81 -4.45
N MET A 122 6.30 -5.78 -4.78
CA MET A 122 7.34 -6.02 -3.79
C MET A 122 7.48 -4.91 -2.75
N LEU A 123 7.53 -3.63 -3.16
CA LEU A 123 7.66 -2.51 -2.22
C LEU A 123 6.42 -2.33 -1.34
N PRO A 124 5.17 -2.39 -1.87
CA PRO A 124 3.98 -2.39 -1.04
C PRO A 124 3.93 -3.56 -0.06
N ASP A 125 4.17 -4.80 -0.51
CA ASP A 125 4.13 -5.96 0.39
C ASP A 125 5.20 -5.88 1.47
N LYS A 126 6.41 -5.42 1.14
CA LYS A 126 7.45 -5.14 2.12
C LYS A 126 6.99 -4.07 3.12
N GLY A 127 6.40 -2.98 2.64
CA GLY A 127 5.90 -1.90 3.50
C GLY A 127 4.78 -2.36 4.43
N ASP A 128 3.90 -3.22 3.96
CA ASP A 128 2.74 -3.68 4.72
C ASP A 128 3.06 -4.84 5.67
N TYR A 129 3.91 -5.79 5.24
CA TYR A 129 4.15 -7.05 5.94
C TYR A 129 5.57 -7.20 6.49
N GLY A 130 6.45 -6.24 6.22
CA GLY A 130 7.84 -6.24 6.68
C GLY A 130 8.82 -6.91 5.73
N CYS A 131 8.35 -7.75 4.80
CA CYS A 131 9.18 -8.39 3.78
C CYS A 131 8.39 -8.68 2.52
N SER A 132 9.10 -8.89 1.42
CA SER A 132 8.59 -9.43 0.16
C SER A 132 9.71 -10.19 -0.55
N PHE A 133 9.38 -10.99 -1.54
CA PHE A 133 10.35 -11.86 -2.19
C PHE A 133 10.28 -11.72 -3.71
N GLY A 134 11.41 -11.92 -4.36
CA GLY A 134 11.51 -12.01 -5.81
C GLY A 134 12.16 -13.32 -6.21
N LEU A 135 11.43 -14.17 -6.94
CA LEU A 135 11.97 -15.42 -7.51
C LEU A 135 12.54 -15.12 -8.89
N VAL A 136 13.81 -15.44 -9.08
CA VAL A 136 14.46 -15.42 -10.38
C VAL A 136 14.44 -16.82 -10.99
N SER A 137 13.81 -16.97 -12.15
CA SER A 137 13.70 -18.28 -12.81
C SER A 137 13.92 -18.18 -14.31
N ASN A 138 14.45 -19.23 -14.91
CA ASN A 138 14.61 -19.34 -16.36
C ASN A 138 13.36 -19.94 -17.01
N ALA A 139 12.20 -19.29 -16.86
CA ALA A 139 10.92 -19.81 -17.33
C ALA A 139 10.71 -19.73 -18.85
N GLY A 140 11.73 -19.45 -19.65
CA GLY A 140 11.71 -19.56 -21.12
C GLY A 140 10.87 -18.52 -21.87
N ARG A 141 10.15 -17.62 -21.19
CA ARG A 141 9.24 -16.61 -21.79
C ARG A 141 9.67 -15.17 -21.59
N GLY A 142 10.93 -14.91 -21.24
CA GLY A 142 11.46 -13.56 -21.05
C GLY A 142 11.04 -12.87 -19.74
N ARG A 143 10.30 -13.54 -18.86
CA ARG A 143 9.99 -13.05 -17.51
C ARG A 143 10.86 -13.82 -16.52
N PHE A 144 11.99 -13.22 -16.18
CA PHE A 144 12.96 -13.85 -15.29
C PHE A 144 12.68 -13.58 -13.81
N ILE A 145 11.94 -12.53 -13.48
CA ILE A 145 11.66 -12.13 -12.09
C ILE A 145 10.16 -12.24 -11.82
N THR A 146 9.80 -13.04 -10.81
CA THR A 146 8.42 -13.22 -10.33
C THR A 146 8.33 -12.69 -8.91
N PRO A 147 7.46 -11.71 -8.60
CA PRO A 147 7.24 -11.28 -7.23
C PRO A 147 6.49 -12.36 -6.46
N LEU A 148 6.88 -12.59 -5.22
CA LEU A 148 6.22 -13.47 -4.28
C LEU A 148 5.91 -12.69 -3.01
N SER A 149 4.70 -12.84 -2.51
CA SER A 149 4.28 -12.23 -1.26
C SER A 149 4.70 -13.09 -0.05
N PRO A 150 4.70 -12.55 1.16
CA PRO A 150 4.89 -13.34 2.38
C PRO A 150 3.79 -14.39 2.61
N TRP A 151 2.69 -14.32 1.85
CA TRP A 151 1.63 -15.33 1.84
C TRP A 151 1.98 -16.61 1.06
N GLU A 152 2.99 -16.51 0.20
CA GLU A 152 3.38 -17.57 -0.74
C GLU A 152 4.82 -18.02 -0.56
N CYS A 153 5.62 -17.27 0.22
CA CYS A 153 7.04 -17.53 0.34
C CYS A 153 7.54 -17.21 1.75
N TRP A 154 8.45 -18.06 2.22
CA TRP A 154 9.20 -17.83 3.44
C TRP A 154 10.64 -18.27 3.28
N MET A 155 11.56 -17.61 3.97
CA MET A 155 13.00 -17.83 3.87
C MET A 155 13.62 -17.75 5.26
N ASP A 156 14.61 -18.61 5.53
CA ASP A 156 15.38 -18.56 6.77
C ASP A 156 16.17 -17.23 6.92
N VAL A 157 16.60 -16.96 8.13
CA VAL A 157 17.35 -15.73 8.43
C VAL A 157 18.71 -15.71 7.71
N GLY A 158 19.31 -16.87 7.50
CA GLY A 158 20.62 -17.03 6.84
C GLY A 158 20.57 -16.95 5.33
N GLU A 159 19.38 -16.85 4.73
CA GLU A 159 19.18 -16.94 3.27
C GLU A 159 19.78 -18.19 2.64
N THR A 160 19.76 -19.31 3.39
CA THR A 160 20.29 -20.61 2.94
C THR A 160 19.21 -21.55 2.44
N ALA A 161 17.98 -21.34 2.88
CA ALA A 161 16.82 -22.13 2.47
C ALA A 161 15.57 -21.26 2.37
N ALA A 162 14.72 -21.56 1.40
CA ALA A 162 13.43 -20.90 1.22
C ALA A 162 12.38 -21.90 0.75
N ILE A 163 11.12 -21.63 1.11
CA ILE A 163 9.96 -22.38 0.62
C ILE A 163 9.06 -21.45 -0.20
N GLN A 164 8.50 -22.00 -1.25
CA GLN A 164 7.45 -21.38 -2.05
C GLN A 164 6.21 -22.26 -1.99
N TYR A 165 5.11 -21.72 -1.52
CA TYR A 165 3.80 -22.37 -1.52
C TYR A 165 3.01 -21.98 -2.76
N THR A 166 2.36 -22.95 -3.38
CA THR A 166 1.47 -22.73 -4.52
C THR A 166 0.31 -23.70 -4.44
N TYR A 167 -0.88 -23.24 -4.76
CA TYR A 167 -2.05 -24.10 -4.92
C TYR A 167 -2.39 -24.26 -6.40
N LEU A 168 -2.51 -25.52 -6.85
CA LEU A 168 -2.87 -25.86 -8.22
C LEU A 168 -4.36 -26.19 -8.31
N ASP A 169 -5.18 -25.20 -8.63
CA ASP A 169 -6.65 -25.31 -8.68
C ASP A 169 -7.16 -26.44 -9.60
N ARG A 170 -6.46 -26.70 -10.72
CA ARG A 170 -6.87 -27.71 -11.70
C ARG A 170 -6.64 -29.13 -11.22
N GLU A 171 -5.67 -29.32 -10.36
CA GLU A 171 -5.23 -30.62 -9.87
C GLU A 171 -5.69 -30.88 -8.43
N ASN A 172 -6.28 -29.87 -7.79
CA ASN A 172 -6.64 -29.89 -6.37
C ASN A 172 -5.45 -30.28 -5.48
N LYS A 173 -4.29 -29.69 -5.77
CA LYS A 173 -3.02 -30.00 -5.10
C LYS A 173 -2.42 -28.76 -4.46
N GLU A 174 -1.92 -28.96 -3.26
CA GLU A 174 -1.00 -28.03 -2.62
C GLU A 174 0.43 -28.44 -2.94
N VAL A 175 1.27 -27.47 -3.25
CA VAL A 175 2.66 -27.69 -3.65
C VAL A 175 3.56 -26.77 -2.85
N ILE A 176 4.58 -27.35 -2.21
CA ILE A 176 5.68 -26.60 -1.61
C ILE A 176 6.96 -26.93 -2.36
N ARG A 177 7.59 -25.89 -2.87
CA ARG A 177 8.91 -26.02 -3.45
C ARG A 177 9.96 -25.51 -2.47
N LEU A 178 10.86 -26.38 -2.09
CA LEU A 178 12.04 -26.07 -1.29
C LEU A 178 13.16 -25.62 -2.23
N TYR A 179 13.85 -24.56 -1.86
CA TYR A 179 15.11 -24.11 -2.45
C TYR A 179 16.19 -24.12 -1.37
N ARG A 180 17.35 -24.70 -1.65
CA ARG A 180 18.45 -24.81 -0.68
C ARG A 180 19.78 -24.49 -1.32
N LEU A 181 20.68 -23.87 -0.52
CA LEU A 181 22.09 -23.78 -0.82
C LEU A 181 22.82 -24.98 -0.25
N VAL A 182 23.58 -25.66 -1.09
CA VAL A 182 24.41 -26.79 -0.70
C VAL A 182 25.85 -26.47 -1.03
N VAL A 183 26.72 -26.64 -0.05
CA VAL A 183 28.16 -26.50 -0.24
C VAL A 183 28.73 -27.86 -0.58
N ASP A 184 29.42 -27.96 -1.70
CA ASP A 184 30.11 -29.21 -2.10
C ASP A 184 31.14 -29.65 -1.03
N ASP A 185 31.33 -30.95 -0.89
CA ASP A 185 32.28 -31.55 0.07
C ASP A 185 33.70 -30.96 -0.03
N SER A 186 34.07 -30.45 -1.18
CA SER A 186 35.33 -29.72 -1.42
C SER A 186 35.35 -28.31 -0.85
N LYS A 187 34.20 -27.78 -0.33
CA LYS A 187 33.99 -26.40 0.13
C LYS A 187 34.33 -25.34 -0.92
N THR A 188 34.37 -25.70 -2.20
CA THR A 188 34.83 -24.83 -3.27
C THR A 188 33.68 -24.27 -4.12
N THR A 189 32.53 -24.96 -4.16
CA THR A 189 31.38 -24.55 -4.97
C THR A 189 30.09 -24.64 -4.16
N THR A 190 29.31 -23.56 -4.20
CA THR A 190 27.93 -23.54 -3.66
C THR A 190 26.98 -23.85 -4.80
N LYS A 191 26.09 -24.78 -4.58
CA LYS A 191 25.03 -25.14 -5.54
C LYS A 191 23.68 -24.87 -4.94
N VAL A 192 22.76 -24.44 -5.79
CA VAL A 192 21.34 -24.33 -5.43
C VAL A 192 20.61 -25.55 -5.98
N TYR A 193 19.84 -26.18 -5.16
CA TYR A 193 18.91 -27.19 -5.64
C TYR A 193 17.47 -26.89 -5.20
N SER A 194 16.49 -27.42 -5.92
CA SER A 194 15.09 -27.33 -5.56
C SER A 194 14.45 -28.70 -5.53
N LYS A 195 13.57 -28.92 -4.56
CA LYS A 195 12.78 -30.13 -4.40
C LYS A 195 11.34 -29.77 -4.16
N THR A 196 10.41 -30.58 -4.65
CA THR A 196 8.98 -30.28 -4.60
C THR A 196 8.24 -31.32 -3.79
N ALA A 197 7.55 -30.92 -2.76
CA ALA A 197 6.58 -31.71 -2.01
C ALA A 197 5.16 -31.33 -2.46
N GLN A 198 4.26 -32.32 -2.54
CA GLN A 198 2.88 -32.12 -2.94
C GLN A 198 1.94 -32.92 -2.06
N ARG A 199 0.70 -32.47 -1.92
CA ARG A 199 -0.40 -33.24 -1.35
C ARG A 199 -1.71 -32.96 -2.09
N GLU A 200 -2.57 -33.96 -2.16
CA GLU A 200 -3.95 -33.76 -2.60
C GLU A 200 -4.74 -33.25 -1.41
N HIS A 201 -5.30 -32.06 -1.54
CA HIS A 201 -6.08 -31.48 -0.49
C HIS A 201 -7.16 -30.59 -1.09
N ASP A 202 -8.42 -30.81 -0.69
CA ASP A 202 -9.50 -29.87 -0.98
C ASP A 202 -9.07 -28.51 -0.44
N ARG A 203 -9.13 -27.51 -1.32
CA ARG A 203 -8.72 -26.14 -0.99
C ARG A 203 -9.35 -25.72 0.35
N SER A 204 -8.62 -25.91 1.44
CA SER A 204 -8.85 -25.08 2.60
C SER A 204 -8.43 -23.69 2.16
N VAL A 205 -9.40 -22.98 1.59
CA VAL A 205 -9.18 -21.64 1.06
C VAL A 205 -8.66 -20.81 2.21
N VAL A 206 -7.36 -20.59 2.22
CA VAL A 206 -6.82 -19.50 3.05
C VAL A 206 -7.37 -18.23 2.41
N ASP A 207 -8.56 -17.83 2.84
CA ASP A 207 -9.04 -16.50 2.52
C ASP A 207 -8.22 -15.52 3.38
N PRO A 208 -7.30 -14.73 2.81
CA PRO A 208 -6.53 -13.75 3.57
C PRO A 208 -7.42 -12.69 4.23
N ASN A 209 -8.71 -12.63 3.88
CA ASN A 209 -9.69 -11.74 4.48
C ASN A 209 -10.46 -12.40 5.63
N ASP A 210 -10.28 -13.70 5.85
CA ASP A 210 -10.88 -14.44 6.96
C ASP A 210 -9.79 -14.97 7.89
N VAL A 211 -9.60 -14.28 9.01
CA VAL A 211 -8.59 -14.64 10.02
C VAL A 211 -8.84 -16.02 10.61
N SER A 212 -10.10 -16.46 10.69
CA SER A 212 -10.43 -17.80 11.19
C SER A 212 -9.94 -18.88 10.22
N SER A 213 -10.08 -18.66 8.92
CA SER A 213 -9.55 -19.52 7.86
C SER A 213 -8.01 -19.57 7.92
N VAL A 214 -7.36 -18.41 8.06
CA VAL A 214 -5.89 -18.31 8.19
C VAL A 214 -5.39 -18.98 9.46
N ALA A 215 -6.06 -18.78 10.60
CA ALA A 215 -5.70 -19.40 11.87
C ALA A 215 -5.84 -20.93 11.82
N LYS A 216 -6.88 -21.43 11.17
CA LYS A 216 -7.07 -22.87 10.93
C LYS A 216 -5.94 -23.44 10.07
N PHE A 217 -5.65 -22.79 8.96
CA PHE A 217 -4.54 -23.19 8.09
C PHE A 217 -3.20 -23.21 8.85
N ALA A 218 -2.92 -22.18 9.66
CA ALA A 218 -1.71 -22.12 10.48
C ALA A 218 -1.65 -23.22 11.56
N SER A 219 -2.81 -23.61 12.13
CA SER A 219 -2.87 -24.70 13.11
C SER A 219 -2.62 -26.08 12.48
N ASP A 220 -3.02 -26.23 11.23
CA ASP A 220 -2.80 -27.44 10.44
C ASP A 220 -1.36 -27.53 9.90
N ALA A 221 -0.52 -26.52 10.16
CA ALA A 221 0.89 -26.49 9.72
C ALA A 221 1.74 -27.66 10.25
N LYS A 222 1.27 -28.38 11.27
CA LYS A 222 1.87 -29.67 11.69
C LYS A 222 1.79 -30.74 10.62
N ALA A 223 0.84 -30.60 9.67
CA ALA A 223 0.66 -31.51 8.53
C ALA A 223 1.68 -31.31 7.40
N TRP A 224 2.63 -30.38 7.56
CA TRP A 224 3.66 -30.05 6.57
C TRP A 224 4.87 -30.99 6.62
N GLU A 225 4.79 -32.05 7.42
CA GLU A 225 5.85 -33.05 7.50
C GLU A 225 5.74 -34.02 6.30
N PRO A 226 6.76 -34.12 5.45
CA PRO A 226 6.82 -35.15 4.44
C PRO A 226 6.65 -36.55 5.07
N GLY A 227 5.77 -37.36 4.49
CA GLY A 227 5.46 -38.72 5.01
C GLY A 227 4.17 -38.84 5.82
N SER A 228 3.44 -37.70 6.09
CA SER A 228 2.05 -37.76 6.56
C SER A 228 1.07 -37.74 5.38
N ASP A 229 0.68 -36.53 4.95
CA ASP A 229 -0.13 -36.32 3.74
C ASP A 229 0.71 -35.76 2.59
N TRP A 230 1.95 -35.35 2.88
CA TRP A 230 2.88 -34.81 1.91
C TRP A 230 3.76 -35.89 1.30
N GLU A 231 3.81 -35.90 -0.01
CA GLU A 231 4.69 -36.78 -0.80
C GLU A 231 5.66 -35.96 -1.63
N TRP A 232 6.87 -36.45 -1.81
CA TRP A 232 7.79 -35.87 -2.77
C TRP A 232 7.24 -36.09 -4.19
N ALA A 233 7.22 -35.06 -5.03
CA ALA A 233 6.82 -35.22 -6.42
C ALA A 233 7.78 -36.14 -7.16
N GLU A 234 7.27 -37.03 -8.03
CA GLU A 234 8.08 -38.02 -8.78
C GLU A 234 9.21 -37.36 -9.60
N ASP A 235 8.97 -36.15 -10.11
CA ASP A 235 9.95 -35.35 -10.87
C ASP A 235 10.86 -34.49 -9.99
N SER A 236 10.79 -34.63 -8.66
CA SER A 236 11.53 -33.82 -7.71
C SER A 236 12.97 -34.25 -7.51
N GLN A 237 13.61 -34.76 -8.56
CA GLN A 237 15.06 -34.87 -8.51
C GLN A 237 15.65 -33.49 -8.30
N ALA A 238 16.56 -33.39 -7.34
CA ALA A 238 17.31 -32.16 -7.05
C ALA A 238 17.81 -31.53 -8.34
N SER A 239 17.06 -30.61 -8.91
CA SER A 239 17.47 -29.94 -10.13
C SER A 239 18.50 -28.90 -9.76
N ASP A 240 19.67 -29.02 -10.38
CA ASP A 240 20.73 -28.03 -10.24
C ASP A 240 20.21 -26.67 -10.80
N PHE A 241 20.00 -25.73 -9.92
CA PHE A 241 19.44 -24.40 -10.25
C PHE A 241 20.56 -23.37 -10.44
N SER A 242 21.77 -23.83 -10.79
CA SER A 242 22.89 -22.93 -11.01
C SER A 242 22.66 -22.05 -12.25
N TYR A 243 22.55 -20.75 -12.05
CA TYR A 243 22.34 -19.79 -13.15
C TYR A 243 23.61 -19.54 -13.96
N ALA A 244 24.74 -19.50 -13.32
CA ALA A 244 26.06 -19.35 -13.91
C ALA A 244 27.12 -19.53 -12.81
N GLU A 245 28.35 -19.80 -13.23
CA GLU A 245 29.50 -19.71 -12.34
C GLU A 245 29.54 -18.34 -11.66
N GLY A 246 29.47 -18.32 -10.32
CA GLY A 246 29.54 -17.09 -9.51
C GLY A 246 28.21 -16.59 -8.92
N CYS A 247 27.07 -17.26 -9.11
CA CYS A 247 25.84 -16.98 -8.39
C CYS A 247 25.70 -17.89 -7.16
N ASP A 248 26.28 -17.48 -6.05
CA ASP A 248 26.29 -18.24 -4.79
C ASP A 248 25.10 -17.93 -3.88
N SER A 249 23.94 -17.60 -4.43
CA SER A 249 22.76 -17.21 -3.67
C SER A 249 21.52 -17.98 -4.13
N LEU A 250 20.51 -18.05 -3.24
CA LEU A 250 19.21 -18.61 -3.59
C LEU A 250 18.58 -17.86 -4.76
N PRO A 251 17.77 -18.55 -5.60
CA PRO A 251 17.02 -17.89 -6.67
C PRO A 251 15.89 -17.01 -6.14
N ILE A 252 15.61 -17.07 -4.85
CA ILE A 252 14.67 -16.20 -4.14
C ILE A 252 15.46 -15.15 -3.39
N VAL A 253 15.12 -13.89 -3.61
CA VAL A 253 15.74 -12.74 -2.95
C VAL A 253 14.71 -12.05 -2.10
N ARG A 254 15.06 -11.78 -0.84
CA ARG A 254 14.20 -11.08 0.13
C ARG A 254 14.48 -9.58 0.11
N LEU A 255 13.42 -8.78 0.01
CA LEU A 255 13.39 -7.38 0.39
C LEU A 255 12.79 -7.31 1.78
N SER A 256 13.42 -6.58 2.70
CA SER A 256 12.90 -6.43 4.07
C SER A 256 13.01 -5.00 4.56
N THR A 257 12.17 -4.64 5.49
CA THR A 257 12.34 -3.44 6.32
C THR A 257 13.49 -3.63 7.30
N VAL A 258 13.89 -2.57 8.01
CA VAL A 258 15.00 -2.63 8.98
C VAL A 258 14.77 -3.71 10.03
N ASP A 259 13.56 -3.79 10.57
CA ASP A 259 13.20 -4.68 11.68
C ASP A 259 12.42 -5.92 11.23
N GLY A 260 12.20 -6.10 9.93
CA GLY A 260 11.35 -7.17 9.40
C GLY A 260 9.85 -7.01 9.75
N GLN A 261 9.45 -5.82 10.21
CA GLN A 261 8.07 -5.48 10.54
C GLN A 261 7.47 -4.55 9.49
N GLY A 262 6.15 -4.63 9.29
CA GLY A 262 5.44 -3.67 8.44
C GLY A 262 5.58 -2.24 8.95
N LEU A 263 5.54 -1.26 8.06
CA LEU A 263 5.76 0.16 8.40
C LEU A 263 4.74 0.73 9.39
N PHE A 264 3.53 0.17 9.43
CA PHE A 264 2.49 0.55 10.38
C PHE A 264 2.34 -0.45 11.55
N GLU A 265 2.98 -1.61 11.47
CA GLU A 265 2.88 -2.70 12.44
C GLU A 265 3.19 -2.27 13.89
N PRO A 266 4.26 -1.50 14.19
CA PRO A 266 4.54 -1.03 15.54
C PRO A 266 3.45 -0.11 16.11
N TYR A 267 2.62 0.48 15.25
CA TYR A 267 1.60 1.47 15.62
C TYR A 267 0.19 0.88 15.69
N LEU A 268 0.01 -0.45 15.55
CA LEU A 268 -1.29 -1.11 15.63
C LEU A 268 -2.10 -0.73 16.89
N PRO A 269 -1.50 -0.64 18.10
CA PRO A 269 -2.27 -0.24 19.29
C PRO A 269 -2.85 1.18 19.18
N MET A 270 -2.11 2.11 18.56
CA MET A 270 -2.59 3.48 18.35
C MET A 270 -3.68 3.52 17.29
N LEU A 271 -3.52 2.77 16.20
CA LEU A 271 -4.52 2.65 15.15
C LEU A 271 -5.84 2.09 15.70
N LYS A 272 -5.76 1.00 16.49
CA LYS A 272 -6.93 0.41 17.18
C LYS A 272 -7.63 1.42 18.10
N ARG A 273 -6.87 2.27 18.79
CA ARG A 273 -7.43 3.31 19.67
C ARG A 273 -8.17 4.37 18.87
N ILE A 274 -7.58 4.87 17.80
CA ILE A 274 -8.20 5.87 16.91
C ILE A 274 -9.51 5.34 16.32
N ASP A 275 -9.49 4.10 15.81
CA ASP A 275 -10.68 3.45 15.26
C ASP A 275 -11.76 3.28 16.34
N ARG A 276 -11.37 2.91 17.55
CA ARG A 276 -12.29 2.77 18.68
C ARG A 276 -12.94 4.09 19.08
N GLU A 277 -12.17 5.17 19.22
CA GLU A 277 -12.70 6.50 19.55
C GLU A 277 -13.61 7.05 18.45
N THR A 278 -13.26 6.78 17.19
CA THR A 278 -14.10 7.12 16.03
C THR A 278 -15.43 6.38 16.07
N PHE A 279 -15.40 5.08 16.37
CA PHE A 279 -16.61 4.29 16.56
C PHE A 279 -17.46 4.82 17.70
N ASP A 280 -16.87 5.12 18.87
CA ASP A 280 -17.60 5.63 20.03
C ASP A 280 -18.27 6.99 19.70
N ARG A 281 -17.57 7.88 18.97
CA ARG A 281 -18.17 9.11 18.45
C ARG A 281 -19.34 8.87 17.51
N LEU A 282 -19.24 7.91 16.59
CA LEU A 282 -20.34 7.54 15.68
C LEU A 282 -21.55 7.00 16.45
N CYS A 283 -21.32 6.16 17.46
CA CYS A 283 -22.38 5.64 18.32
C CYS A 283 -23.13 6.76 19.04
N ILE A 284 -22.40 7.69 19.65
CA ILE A 284 -23.01 8.84 20.33
C ILE A 284 -23.82 9.70 19.34
N THR A 285 -23.25 9.97 18.15
CA THR A 285 -23.94 10.75 17.11
C THR A 285 -25.25 10.08 16.67
N MET A 286 -25.23 8.75 16.47
CA MET A 286 -26.41 7.99 16.09
C MET A 286 -27.46 7.99 17.22
N MET A 287 -27.04 7.77 18.46
CA MET A 287 -27.97 7.79 19.60
C MET A 287 -28.59 9.16 19.83
N GLN A 288 -27.85 10.25 19.51
CA GLN A 288 -28.39 11.60 19.57
C GLN A 288 -29.36 11.91 18.44
N ALA A 289 -29.17 11.34 17.26
CA ALA A 289 -30.13 11.45 16.16
C ALA A 289 -31.48 10.83 16.53
N PHE A 290 -31.47 9.78 17.35
CA PHE A 290 -32.66 9.11 17.92
C PHE A 290 -32.68 9.30 19.42
N ARG A 291 -32.90 10.54 19.88
CA ARG A 291 -32.89 10.88 21.31
C ARG A 291 -33.79 9.94 22.10
N GLN A 292 -33.25 9.43 23.20
CA GLN A 292 -34.06 8.67 24.15
C GLN A 292 -35.05 9.63 24.79
N ARG A 293 -36.30 9.27 24.74
CA ARG A 293 -37.39 9.99 25.36
C ARG A 293 -38.02 9.11 26.43
N ALA A 294 -38.27 9.70 27.56
CA ALA A 294 -39.02 9.06 28.64
C ALA A 294 -40.25 9.90 28.94
N ILE A 295 -41.39 9.24 29.09
CA ILE A 295 -42.64 9.89 29.47
C ILE A 295 -42.74 9.82 30.98
N LYS A 296 -42.90 10.99 31.60
CA LYS A 296 -43.12 11.11 33.04
C LYS A 296 -44.55 11.59 33.30
N GLY A 297 -45.29 10.83 34.04
CA GLY A 297 -46.70 11.09 34.35
C GLY A 297 -47.60 9.90 34.13
N THR A 298 -48.90 10.09 34.36
CA THR A 298 -49.90 9.03 34.15
C THR A 298 -50.43 9.13 32.72
N VAL A 299 -50.03 8.20 31.86
CA VAL A 299 -50.56 8.12 30.49
C VAL A 299 -51.82 7.29 30.53
N PRO A 300 -52.96 7.78 29.98
CA PRO A 300 -54.17 6.98 29.84
C PRO A 300 -53.88 5.71 29.02
N THR A 301 -54.29 4.57 29.51
CA THR A 301 -54.13 3.28 28.82
C THR A 301 -55.38 2.81 28.13
N THR A 302 -56.52 3.46 28.43
CA THR A 302 -57.83 3.15 27.87
C THR A 302 -58.56 4.43 27.53
N TYR A 303 -59.39 4.37 26.49
CA TYR A 303 -60.24 5.47 26.07
C TYR A 303 -61.34 5.71 27.12
N THR A 304 -61.69 6.97 27.36
CA THR A 304 -62.76 7.43 28.25
C THR A 304 -63.94 7.95 27.43
N GLU A 305 -65.12 8.14 28.06
CA GLU A 305 -66.31 8.70 27.41
C GLU A 305 -66.12 10.13 26.89
N GLU A 306 -65.09 10.81 27.40
CA GLU A 306 -64.74 12.22 27.04
C GLU A 306 -63.76 12.29 25.85
N ASP A 307 -63.19 11.17 25.41
CA ASP A 307 -62.23 11.16 24.29
C ASP A 307 -62.97 11.34 22.95
N GLN A 308 -62.37 12.12 22.04
CA GLN A 308 -63.00 12.50 20.79
C GLN A 308 -63.29 11.30 19.90
N GLU A 309 -62.43 10.28 19.90
CA GLU A 309 -62.58 9.04 19.15
C GLU A 309 -63.76 8.19 19.64
N VAL A 310 -64.12 8.32 20.93
CA VAL A 310 -65.32 7.68 21.49
C VAL A 310 -66.56 8.48 21.15
N ILE A 311 -66.50 9.80 21.20
CA ILE A 311 -67.58 10.71 20.82
C ILE A 311 -67.94 10.55 19.34
N ASP A 312 -66.94 10.43 18.48
CA ASP A 312 -67.08 10.25 17.04
C ASP A 312 -67.51 8.82 16.66
N GLY A 313 -67.51 7.88 17.61
CA GLY A 313 -67.97 6.48 17.44
C GLY A 313 -66.93 5.54 16.84
N ASP A 314 -65.69 5.97 16.70
CA ASP A 314 -64.59 5.16 16.16
C ASP A 314 -64.04 4.16 17.18
N LYS A 315 -64.20 4.43 18.50
CA LYS A 315 -63.72 3.62 19.61
C LYS A 315 -64.82 3.50 20.69
N GLN A 316 -64.66 2.55 21.61
CA GLN A 316 -65.55 2.41 22.78
C GLN A 316 -64.79 2.80 24.06
N ALA A 317 -65.51 3.37 25.02
CA ALA A 317 -64.96 3.63 26.34
C ALA A 317 -64.48 2.31 26.98
N GLY A 318 -63.25 2.27 27.43
CA GLY A 318 -62.57 1.07 27.94
C GLY A 318 -61.67 0.33 26.92
N ASP A 319 -61.72 0.69 25.64
CA ASP A 319 -60.80 0.12 24.65
C ASP A 319 -59.35 0.53 24.99
N PRO A 320 -58.36 -0.38 24.78
CA PRO A 320 -56.96 -0.06 25.03
C PRO A 320 -56.43 0.95 24.02
N ILE A 321 -55.72 1.97 24.50
CA ILE A 321 -54.99 2.92 23.67
C ILE A 321 -53.68 2.25 23.23
N ASP A 322 -53.42 2.21 21.92
CA ASP A 322 -52.13 1.75 21.39
C ASP A 322 -51.07 2.83 21.59
N LEU A 323 -50.38 2.74 22.72
CA LEU A 323 -49.30 3.68 23.08
C LEU A 323 -48.12 3.64 22.10
N ALA A 324 -47.90 2.49 21.44
CA ALA A 324 -46.79 2.37 20.49
C ALA A 324 -47.04 3.20 19.21
N SER A 325 -48.31 3.25 18.76
CA SER A 325 -48.67 4.11 17.62
C SER A 325 -48.76 5.59 18.01
N THR A 326 -49.26 5.87 19.23
CA THR A 326 -49.38 7.24 19.75
C THR A 326 -48.01 7.93 19.94
N PHE A 327 -47.01 7.16 20.37
CA PHE A 327 -45.65 7.63 20.61
C PHE A 327 -44.64 7.07 19.58
N ALA A 328 -45.08 6.91 18.34
CA ALA A 328 -44.22 6.43 17.27
C ALA A 328 -42.98 7.35 17.11
N VAL A 329 -41.82 6.74 17.06
CA VAL A 329 -40.55 7.45 16.89
C VAL A 329 -40.28 7.61 15.41
N GLY A 330 -40.15 8.87 14.95
CA GLY A 330 -39.86 9.16 13.57
C GLY A 330 -39.39 10.61 13.36
N PRO A 331 -38.74 10.92 12.22
CA PRO A 331 -38.46 12.29 11.86
C PRO A 331 -39.78 13.08 11.76
N ALA A 332 -39.82 14.25 12.44
CA ALA A 332 -41.03 15.10 12.50
C ALA A 332 -42.29 14.49 13.17
N ALA A 333 -42.13 13.42 13.95
CA ALA A 333 -43.26 12.89 14.74
C ALA A 333 -43.70 13.95 15.77
N LEU A 334 -44.98 14.32 15.73
CA LEU A 334 -45.60 15.24 16.69
C LEU A 334 -46.43 14.43 17.68
N TRP A 335 -46.10 14.49 18.96
CA TRP A 335 -46.83 13.82 20.01
C TRP A 335 -47.76 14.80 20.71
N LYS A 336 -49.04 14.44 20.80
CA LYS A 336 -50.03 15.17 21.60
C LYS A 336 -50.00 14.58 23.01
N LEU A 337 -49.58 15.38 23.99
CA LEU A 337 -49.45 14.93 25.36
C LEU A 337 -50.73 15.23 26.14
N PRO A 338 -51.20 14.33 26.99
CA PRO A 338 -52.25 14.59 27.96
C PRO A 338 -51.78 15.60 29.04
N ASP A 339 -52.71 16.26 29.69
CA ASP A 339 -52.40 17.18 30.79
C ASP A 339 -51.68 16.45 31.94
N GLY A 340 -50.59 17.06 32.42
CA GLY A 340 -49.77 16.48 33.50
C GLY A 340 -48.72 15.44 33.07
N VAL A 341 -48.55 15.25 31.79
CA VAL A 341 -47.49 14.38 31.22
C VAL A 341 -46.37 15.24 30.68
N ASP A 342 -45.14 14.98 31.17
CA ASP A 342 -43.91 15.62 30.71
C ASP A 342 -43.07 14.62 29.91
N ILE A 343 -42.33 15.16 28.92
CA ILE A 343 -41.32 14.40 28.19
C ILE A 343 -39.95 14.78 28.72
N TRP A 344 -39.23 13.78 29.15
CA TRP A 344 -37.80 13.90 29.36
C TRP A 344 -37.05 13.47 28.09
N GLU A 345 -36.18 14.29 27.60
CA GLU A 345 -35.26 13.95 26.51
C GLU A 345 -33.81 13.85 27.03
N SER A 346 -33.04 12.88 26.48
CA SER A 346 -31.62 12.77 26.79
C SER A 346 -30.89 14.04 26.40
N GLN A 347 -29.97 14.50 27.26
CA GLN A 347 -29.16 15.67 26.98
C GLN A 347 -28.24 15.42 25.78
N ILE A 348 -27.92 16.49 25.06
CA ILE A 348 -26.96 16.46 23.96
C ILE A 348 -25.57 16.29 24.57
N THR A 349 -24.88 15.23 24.15
CA THR A 349 -23.47 15.05 24.49
C THR A 349 -22.61 15.80 23.46
N ASP A 350 -21.72 16.67 23.92
CA ASP A 350 -20.77 17.33 23.03
C ASP A 350 -19.75 16.30 22.50
N THR A 351 -19.74 16.10 21.19
CA THR A 351 -18.78 15.23 20.49
C THR A 351 -17.49 15.96 20.09
N GLY A 352 -17.41 17.28 20.34
CA GLY A 352 -16.23 18.09 20.01
C GLY A 352 -14.99 17.66 20.79
N SER A 353 -15.17 17.31 22.07
CA SER A 353 -14.08 16.78 22.91
C SER A 353 -13.51 15.47 22.37
N LEU A 354 -14.35 14.55 21.91
CA LEU A 354 -13.93 13.30 21.28
C LEU A 354 -13.18 13.55 19.96
N GLN A 355 -13.67 14.48 19.14
CA GLN A 355 -12.98 14.86 17.91
C GLN A 355 -11.58 15.42 18.19
N ASN A 356 -11.43 16.24 19.24
CA ASN A 356 -10.14 16.77 19.66
C ASN A 356 -9.18 15.67 20.14
N ASN A 357 -9.69 14.67 20.86
CA ASN A 357 -8.90 13.51 21.30
C ASN A 357 -8.42 12.70 20.09
N ILE A 358 -9.31 12.37 19.15
CA ILE A 358 -8.94 11.67 17.90
C ILE A 358 -7.84 12.44 17.16
N MET A 359 -7.98 13.76 17.02
CA MET A 359 -6.97 14.59 16.36
C MET A 359 -5.65 14.64 17.14
N ALA A 360 -5.67 14.60 18.47
CA ALA A 360 -4.47 14.50 19.29
C ALA A 360 -3.77 13.15 19.08
N ASP A 361 -4.53 12.06 19.00
CA ASP A 361 -3.99 10.72 18.74
C ASP A 361 -3.40 10.61 17.32
N VAL A 362 -4.05 11.19 16.31
CA VAL A 362 -3.50 11.25 14.95
C VAL A 362 -2.19 12.04 14.91
N LYS A 363 -2.07 13.15 15.67
CA LYS A 363 -0.82 13.90 15.81
C LYS A 363 0.28 13.09 16.48
N GLN A 364 -0.05 12.33 17.53
CA GLN A 364 0.90 11.43 18.20
C GLN A 364 1.35 10.31 17.26
N LEU A 365 0.42 9.71 16.51
CA LEU A 365 0.71 8.70 15.51
C LEU A 365 1.66 9.24 14.43
N ALA A 366 1.38 10.42 13.88
CA ALA A 366 2.22 11.08 12.89
C ALA A 366 3.65 11.30 13.40
N SER A 367 3.77 11.78 14.65
CA SER A 367 5.06 11.99 15.32
C SER A 367 5.81 10.68 15.57
N ALA A 368 5.14 9.65 16.08
CA ALA A 368 5.74 8.34 16.34
C ALA A 368 6.19 7.65 15.05
N ALA A 369 5.35 7.72 14.00
CA ALA A 369 5.66 7.13 12.70
C ALA A 369 6.70 7.94 11.88
N GLY A 370 7.06 9.16 12.32
CA GLY A 370 7.97 10.04 11.58
C GLY A 370 7.39 10.50 10.24
N ILE A 371 6.05 10.64 10.18
CA ILE A 371 5.32 11.04 8.97
C ILE A 371 4.76 12.44 9.18
N PRO A 372 4.91 13.35 8.20
CA PRO A 372 4.29 14.67 8.26
C PRO A 372 2.79 14.59 8.47
N LEU A 373 2.27 15.40 9.37
CA LEU A 373 0.83 15.40 9.73
C LEU A 373 -0.07 15.73 8.52
N ASP A 374 0.39 16.56 7.60
CA ASP A 374 -0.31 16.90 6.35
C ASP A 374 -0.61 15.70 5.44
N ILE A 375 0.13 14.60 5.60
CA ILE A 375 -0.14 13.34 4.89
C ILE A 375 -1.31 12.58 5.52
N LEU A 376 -1.42 12.62 6.85
CA LEU A 376 -2.48 11.94 7.59
C LEU A 376 -3.74 12.80 7.76
N SER A 377 -3.57 14.12 7.86
CA SER A 377 -4.65 15.09 8.00
C SER A 377 -4.35 16.36 7.17
N PRO A 378 -5.06 16.58 6.06
CA PRO A 378 -4.75 17.68 5.12
C PRO A 378 -5.04 19.09 5.64
N ASP A 379 -5.80 19.24 6.72
CA ASP A 379 -6.24 20.55 7.25
C ASP A 379 -5.18 21.34 8.03
N VAL A 380 -3.93 20.90 8.02
CA VAL A 380 -2.88 21.58 8.78
C VAL A 380 -2.26 22.70 7.94
N GLN A 381 -2.71 23.93 8.18
CA GLN A 381 -2.06 25.12 7.65
C GLN A 381 -0.66 25.27 8.27
N GLY A 382 0.36 25.22 7.44
CA GLY A 382 1.76 25.40 7.82
C GLY A 382 2.50 26.29 6.83
N SER A 383 3.50 27.06 7.31
CA SER A 383 4.39 27.80 6.42
C SER A 383 5.23 26.82 5.56
N ALA A 384 5.52 27.20 4.32
CA ALA A 384 6.29 26.37 3.37
C ALA A 384 7.64 25.89 3.97
N ASN A 385 8.37 26.77 4.67
CA ASN A 385 9.65 26.44 5.30
C ASN A 385 9.50 25.43 6.46
N GLY A 386 8.41 25.49 7.23
CA GLY A 386 8.12 24.52 8.28
C GLY A 386 7.72 23.15 7.74
N ALA A 387 7.12 23.10 6.55
CA ALA A 387 6.75 21.86 5.88
C ALA A 387 7.98 21.06 5.38
N GLU A 388 9.04 21.75 4.95
CA GLU A 388 10.28 21.10 4.51
C GLU A 388 11.00 20.36 5.64
N LEU A 389 11.19 21.04 6.78
CA LEU A 389 11.80 20.44 7.97
C LEU A 389 10.99 19.23 8.49
N LYS A 390 9.65 19.31 8.43
CA LYS A 390 8.78 18.20 8.84
C LYS A 390 8.89 16.98 7.92
N ARG A 391 9.28 17.17 6.66
CA ARG A 391 9.47 16.08 5.67
C ARG A 391 10.85 15.43 5.72
N GLU A 392 11.79 16.02 6.44
CA GLU A 392 13.17 15.53 6.53
C GLU A 392 13.23 14.11 7.10
N THR A 393 12.51 13.83 8.20
CA THR A 393 12.44 12.50 8.80
C THR A 393 11.92 11.45 7.81
N LEU A 394 10.89 11.80 7.03
CA LEU A 394 10.35 10.90 6.00
C LEU A 394 11.37 10.69 4.88
N LYS A 395 12.11 11.73 4.47
CA LYS A 395 13.18 11.62 3.47
C LYS A 395 14.24 10.60 3.91
N PHE A 396 14.75 10.72 5.14
CA PHE A 396 15.72 9.76 5.69
C PHE A 396 15.17 8.34 5.76
N LYS A 397 13.91 8.19 6.18
CA LYS A 397 13.27 6.87 6.24
C LYS A 397 13.19 6.21 4.85
N VAL A 398 12.81 6.96 3.82
CA VAL A 398 12.76 6.43 2.45
C VAL A 398 14.16 6.18 1.90
N GLN A 399 15.12 7.04 2.21
CA GLN A 399 16.53 6.84 1.80
C GLN A 399 17.08 5.55 2.40
N THR A 400 16.90 5.32 3.69
CA THR A 400 17.30 4.07 4.34
C THR A 400 16.65 2.85 3.68
N MET A 401 15.35 2.94 3.33
CA MET A 401 14.67 1.84 2.62
C MET A 401 15.23 1.63 1.21
N ASN A 402 15.56 2.70 0.49
CA ASN A 402 16.19 2.61 -0.82
C ASN A 402 17.57 1.94 -0.75
N GLU A 403 18.37 2.28 0.26
CA GLU A 403 19.69 1.68 0.49
C GLU A 403 19.58 0.18 0.78
N LEU A 404 18.63 -0.22 1.66
CA LEU A 404 18.39 -1.63 1.97
C LEU A 404 17.91 -2.45 0.76
N ASP A 405 17.10 -1.85 -0.12
CA ASP A 405 16.55 -2.54 -1.28
C ASP A 405 17.55 -2.60 -2.45
N SER A 406 18.54 -1.73 -2.50
CA SER A 406 19.45 -1.59 -3.65
C SER A 406 20.22 -2.86 -3.94
N GLU A 407 20.85 -3.45 -2.93
CA GLU A 407 21.66 -4.68 -3.12
C GLU A 407 20.80 -5.89 -3.50
N PRO A 408 19.68 -6.21 -2.80
CA PRO A 408 18.80 -7.30 -3.21
C PRO A 408 18.27 -7.16 -4.64
N ILE A 409 17.90 -5.94 -5.07
CA ILE A 409 17.41 -5.71 -6.43
C ILE A 409 18.54 -5.90 -7.46
N VAL A 410 19.74 -5.40 -7.18
CA VAL A 410 20.92 -5.64 -8.03
C VAL A 410 21.19 -7.13 -8.15
N ARG A 411 21.13 -7.89 -7.06
CA ARG A 411 21.29 -9.34 -7.03
C ARG A 411 20.26 -10.06 -7.91
N MET A 412 18.98 -9.66 -7.85
CA MET A 412 17.93 -10.21 -8.73
C MET A 412 18.24 -9.94 -10.21
N VAL A 413 18.63 -8.74 -10.57
CA VAL A 413 18.94 -8.38 -11.96
C VAL A 413 20.18 -9.14 -12.46
N ARG A 414 21.21 -9.28 -11.61
CA ARG A 414 22.42 -10.03 -11.94
C ARG A 414 22.11 -11.51 -12.20
N MET A 415 21.27 -12.13 -11.36
CA MET A 415 20.81 -13.48 -11.58
C MET A 415 19.96 -13.62 -12.85
N ALA A 416 19.11 -12.64 -13.15
CA ALA A 416 18.31 -12.65 -14.38
C ALA A 416 19.18 -12.51 -15.64
N LEU A 417 20.22 -11.68 -15.60
CA LEU A 417 21.23 -11.57 -16.67
C LEU A 417 21.97 -12.90 -16.88
N ALA A 418 22.41 -13.54 -15.80
CA ALA A 418 23.05 -14.86 -15.85
C ALA A 418 22.11 -15.91 -16.42
N ALA A 419 20.84 -15.96 -15.97
CA ALA A 419 19.82 -16.88 -16.47
C ALA A 419 19.51 -16.68 -17.97
N SER A 420 19.62 -15.47 -18.47
CA SER A 420 19.41 -15.14 -19.89
C SER A 420 20.60 -15.51 -20.77
N LYS A 421 21.71 -16.00 -20.19
CA LYS A 421 22.98 -16.27 -20.90
C LYS A 421 23.53 -15.06 -21.64
N THR A 422 23.31 -13.87 -21.13
CA THR A 422 23.86 -12.63 -21.69
C THR A 422 25.38 -12.66 -21.47
N ALA A 423 26.14 -12.54 -22.54
CA ALA A 423 27.59 -12.49 -22.47
C ALA A 423 28.03 -11.29 -21.60
N ASN A 424 28.98 -11.52 -20.67
CA ASN A 424 29.49 -10.55 -19.69
C ASN A 424 28.55 -10.18 -18.51
N ALA A 425 27.49 -10.95 -18.25
CA ALA A 425 26.58 -10.71 -17.13
C ALA A 425 27.27 -10.70 -15.75
N SER A 426 28.35 -11.46 -15.60
CA SER A 426 29.11 -11.55 -14.34
C SER A 426 30.24 -10.52 -14.20
N ALA A 427 30.57 -9.80 -15.27
CA ALA A 427 31.76 -8.93 -15.32
C ALA A 427 31.47 -7.46 -15.03
N SER A 428 30.21 -6.99 -15.17
CA SER A 428 29.88 -5.59 -14.89
C SER A 428 29.32 -5.42 -13.48
N GLU A 429 30.03 -4.67 -12.65
CA GLU A 429 29.49 -4.18 -11.39
C GLU A 429 28.59 -2.98 -11.67
N PHE A 430 27.32 -3.09 -11.25
CA PHE A 430 26.35 -2.02 -11.36
C PHE A 430 25.61 -1.83 -10.05
N GLU A 431 25.12 -0.64 -9.86
CA GLU A 431 24.33 -0.24 -8.69
C GLU A 431 22.98 0.34 -9.12
N MET A 432 22.00 0.23 -8.24
CA MET A 432 20.67 0.78 -8.47
C MET A 432 20.63 2.28 -8.22
N VAL A 433 19.93 3.00 -9.06
CA VAL A 433 19.69 4.43 -8.92
C VAL A 433 18.22 4.66 -8.58
N TRP A 434 17.99 5.45 -7.54
CA TRP A 434 16.68 5.93 -7.15
C TRP A 434 16.48 7.37 -7.58
N LYS A 435 15.23 7.76 -7.86
CA LYS A 435 14.94 9.17 -8.09
C LYS A 435 15.17 9.98 -6.82
N PRO A 436 15.74 11.19 -6.93
CA PRO A 436 15.87 12.08 -5.79
C PRO A 436 14.50 12.36 -5.16
N MET A 437 14.46 12.41 -3.85
CA MET A 437 13.24 12.70 -3.08
C MET A 437 13.00 14.21 -2.88
N ASP A 438 13.76 15.06 -3.51
CA ASP A 438 13.60 16.50 -3.36
C ASP A 438 12.26 16.94 -3.91
N THR A 439 11.41 17.40 -3.00
CA THR A 439 10.10 18.00 -3.28
C THR A 439 10.20 19.52 -3.48
N THR A 440 11.42 20.03 -3.77
CA THR A 440 11.58 21.41 -4.19
C THR A 440 10.70 21.65 -5.41
N SER A 441 10.01 22.78 -5.45
CA SER A 441 9.24 23.12 -6.63
C SER A 441 10.15 23.07 -7.85
N SER A 442 9.64 22.64 -8.98
CA SER A 442 10.42 22.58 -10.23
C SER A 442 11.08 23.93 -10.55
N LEU A 443 10.46 25.03 -10.10
CA LEU A 443 11.00 26.38 -10.23
C LEU A 443 12.21 26.62 -9.31
N GLU A 444 12.12 26.26 -8.03
CA GLU A 444 13.23 26.41 -7.07
C GLU A 444 14.41 25.53 -7.46
N GLN A 445 14.16 24.33 -7.90
CA GLN A 445 15.19 23.41 -8.40
C GLN A 445 15.87 23.99 -9.66
N ALA A 446 15.09 24.53 -10.60
CA ALA A 446 15.63 25.18 -11.79
C ALA A 446 16.46 26.42 -11.43
N GLN A 447 16.02 27.25 -10.48
CA GLN A 447 16.75 28.42 -10.00
C GLN A 447 18.05 28.01 -9.31
N ALA A 448 18.03 27.01 -8.42
CA ALA A 448 19.23 26.49 -7.77
C ALA A 448 20.24 25.93 -8.80
N CYS A 449 19.76 25.18 -9.80
CA CYS A 449 20.57 24.67 -10.89
C CYS A 449 21.16 25.80 -11.75
N GLN A 450 20.41 26.86 -12.01
CA GLN A 450 20.88 28.03 -12.74
C GLN A 450 21.97 28.75 -11.97
N LEU A 451 21.84 28.94 -10.65
CA LEU A 451 22.88 29.55 -9.80
C LEU A 451 24.16 28.71 -9.76
N LEU A 452 24.04 27.37 -9.63
CA LEU A 452 25.18 26.45 -9.63
C LEU A 452 25.93 26.50 -10.98
N TYR A 453 25.20 26.64 -12.09
CA TYR A 453 25.78 26.79 -13.41
C TYR A 453 26.49 28.15 -13.58
N GLN A 454 25.79 29.23 -13.19
CA GLN A 454 26.34 30.60 -13.32
C GLN A 454 27.58 30.84 -12.43
N SER A 455 27.59 30.20 -11.24
CA SER A 455 28.77 30.26 -10.36
C SER A 455 29.95 29.40 -10.81
N GLY A 456 29.80 28.62 -11.89
CA GLY A 456 30.84 27.72 -12.40
C GLY A 456 31.16 26.53 -11.51
N LEU A 457 30.34 26.27 -10.46
CA LEU A 457 30.53 25.16 -9.52
C LEU A 457 30.23 23.79 -10.14
N LEU A 458 29.26 23.73 -11.05
CA LEU A 458 28.86 22.49 -11.72
C LEU A 458 28.74 22.69 -13.23
N ALA A 459 29.19 21.70 -13.98
CA ALA A 459 29.03 21.69 -15.43
C ALA A 459 27.54 21.44 -15.80
N ARG A 460 27.08 22.01 -16.93
CA ARG A 460 25.70 21.85 -17.44
C ARG A 460 25.27 20.38 -17.52
N ARG A 461 26.13 19.51 -18.07
CA ARG A 461 25.85 18.09 -18.21
C ARG A 461 25.58 17.43 -16.85
N THR A 462 26.42 17.73 -15.86
CA THR A 462 26.26 17.23 -14.48
C THR A 462 24.96 17.70 -13.85
N ILE A 463 24.57 18.95 -14.07
CA ILE A 463 23.31 19.50 -13.57
C ILE A 463 22.11 18.77 -14.20
N LEU A 464 22.11 18.64 -15.52
CA LEU A 464 21.01 17.99 -16.22
C LEU A 464 20.86 16.52 -15.84
N THR A 465 21.98 15.77 -15.73
CA THR A 465 21.93 14.34 -15.40
C THR A 465 21.67 14.07 -13.92
N HIS A 466 22.41 14.72 -13.02
CA HIS A 466 22.37 14.39 -11.58
C HIS A 466 21.36 15.21 -10.78
N LYS A 467 21.05 16.44 -11.19
CA LYS A 467 20.11 17.30 -10.46
C LYS A 467 18.71 17.31 -11.07
N MET A 468 18.61 17.31 -12.38
CA MET A 468 17.32 17.37 -13.07
C MET A 468 16.84 16.01 -13.57
N GLY A 469 17.66 14.96 -13.50
CA GLY A 469 17.28 13.58 -13.79
C GLY A 469 17.13 13.26 -15.29
N PHE A 470 17.67 14.10 -16.19
CA PHE A 470 17.73 13.79 -17.61
C PHE A 470 18.70 12.64 -17.88
N THR A 471 18.40 11.80 -18.86
CA THR A 471 19.30 10.74 -19.24
C THR A 471 20.51 11.30 -19.99
N ALA A 472 21.64 10.59 -19.98
CA ALA A 472 22.81 10.97 -20.76
C ALA A 472 22.51 11.07 -22.26
N GLN A 473 21.53 10.29 -22.73
CA GLN A 473 21.05 10.34 -24.10
C GLN A 473 20.26 11.63 -24.37
N ASP A 474 19.33 12.02 -23.49
CA ASP A 474 18.56 13.26 -23.62
C ASP A 474 19.50 14.48 -23.65
N VAL A 475 20.57 14.45 -22.82
CA VAL A 475 21.57 15.52 -22.79
C VAL A 475 22.39 15.57 -24.08
N SER A 476 22.73 14.40 -24.65
CA SER A 476 23.47 14.35 -25.93
C SER A 476 22.62 14.79 -27.10
N GLU A 477 21.32 14.45 -27.10
CA GLU A 477 20.36 14.92 -28.10
C GLU A 477 20.13 16.44 -28.00
N ASP A 478 20.01 16.98 -26.76
CA ASP A 478 19.91 18.43 -26.55
C ASP A 478 21.19 19.17 -26.99
N ASP A 479 22.38 18.60 -26.72
CA ASP A 479 23.63 19.18 -27.21
C ASP A 479 23.71 19.19 -28.74
N MET A 480 23.25 18.12 -29.42
CA MET A 480 23.13 18.08 -30.89
C MET A 480 22.11 19.08 -31.43
N ASN A 481 20.94 19.16 -30.80
CA ASN A 481 19.91 20.13 -31.17
C ASN A 481 20.38 21.57 -31.03
N ARG A 482 21.10 21.89 -29.96
CA ARG A 482 21.72 23.23 -29.77
C ARG A 482 22.76 23.55 -30.79
N LEU A 483 23.59 22.58 -31.19
CA LEU A 483 24.52 22.76 -32.29
C LEU A 483 23.79 23.03 -33.61
N ALA A 484 22.74 22.25 -33.89
CA ALA A 484 21.89 22.46 -35.07
C ALA A 484 21.24 23.84 -35.06
N ASP A 485 20.73 24.30 -33.93
CA ASP A 485 20.16 25.64 -33.79
C ASP A 485 21.19 26.75 -34.00
N GLN A 486 22.41 26.58 -33.45
CA GLN A 486 23.52 27.53 -33.71
C GLN A 486 23.87 27.59 -35.19
N PHE A 487 23.89 26.46 -35.90
CA PHE A 487 24.12 26.41 -37.34
C PHE A 487 22.95 27.02 -38.12
N ASN A 488 21.70 26.80 -37.68
CA ASN A 488 20.51 27.40 -38.28
C ASN A 488 20.49 28.92 -38.11
N ILE A 489 20.85 29.43 -36.94
CA ILE A 489 20.95 30.88 -36.69
C ILE A 489 22.06 31.49 -37.52
N SER A 490 23.21 30.82 -37.64
CA SER A 490 24.31 31.30 -38.51
C SER A 490 23.94 31.18 -39.98
N GLY A 491 23.11 30.20 -40.37
CA GLY A 491 22.58 30.06 -41.73
C GLY A 491 21.51 31.11 -42.09
N GLN A 492 20.72 31.59 -41.13
CA GLN A 492 19.75 32.68 -41.34
C GLN A 492 20.43 34.05 -41.46
N ALA A 493 21.51 34.29 -40.81
CA ALA A 493 22.29 35.55 -40.99
C ALA A 493 22.81 35.71 -42.41
N ASN A 494 22.99 34.62 -43.16
CA ASN A 494 23.43 34.65 -44.58
C ASN A 494 22.28 34.58 -45.59
N LYS A 495 20.99 34.45 -45.17
CA LYS A 495 19.84 34.36 -46.07
C LYS A 495 18.93 35.59 -46.10
N SER A 496 19.44 36.77 -45.74
CA SER A 496 18.65 38.00 -45.83
C SER A 496 18.32 38.45 -47.31
N ASN A 497 18.53 37.60 -48.31
CA ASN A 497 18.19 37.85 -49.69
C ASN A 497 17.32 36.78 -50.38
N ALA A 498 16.60 35.94 -49.65
CA ALA A 498 15.64 35.02 -50.22
C ALA A 498 14.20 35.56 -50.03
N LYS A 499 13.46 35.68 -51.14
CA LYS A 499 12.04 36.11 -51.18
C LYS A 499 11.16 35.30 -50.20
N PRO A 500 10.17 35.95 -49.56
CA PRO A 500 9.29 35.27 -48.65
C PRO A 500 8.44 34.21 -49.40
N VAL A 501 8.52 32.99 -48.91
CA VAL A 501 7.56 31.93 -49.25
C VAL A 501 6.24 32.27 -48.60
N ALA A 502 5.16 32.24 -49.38
CA ALA A 502 3.81 32.57 -48.95
C ALA A 502 3.43 31.77 -47.68
N ALA A 503 2.86 32.48 -46.73
CA ALA A 503 2.29 31.88 -45.53
C ALA A 503 1.22 30.85 -45.89
N VAL A 504 1.36 29.64 -45.41
CA VAL A 504 0.28 28.64 -45.43
C VAL A 504 -0.71 29.08 -44.35
N GLU A 505 -1.93 29.44 -44.78
CA GLU A 505 -3.04 29.73 -43.86
C GLU A 505 -3.34 28.50 -43.01
N PRO A 506 -3.58 28.66 -41.71
CA PRO A 506 -4.03 27.55 -40.87
C PRO A 506 -5.42 27.12 -41.35
N ALA A 507 -5.60 25.82 -41.54
CA ALA A 507 -6.87 25.21 -41.90
C ALA A 507 -7.93 25.54 -40.83
N THR A 508 -8.84 26.44 -41.14
CA THR A 508 -10.08 26.65 -40.38
C THR A 508 -11.07 25.57 -40.81
N GLY A 509 -11.24 24.57 -39.97
CA GLY A 509 -12.26 23.55 -40.12
C GLY A 509 -12.76 23.17 -38.73
N TRP A 510 -13.64 24.01 -38.19
CA TRP A 510 -14.52 23.64 -37.10
C TRP A 510 -15.95 23.75 -37.66
N ASP A 511 -16.67 22.64 -37.61
CA ASP A 511 -18.03 22.55 -38.11
C ASP A 511 -18.98 23.37 -37.24
N ASP A 512 -20.01 23.97 -37.88
CA ASP A 512 -21.02 24.88 -37.31
C ASP A 512 -21.86 24.29 -36.14
N GLU A 513 -21.73 23.00 -35.84
CA GLU A 513 -22.44 22.37 -34.73
C GLU A 513 -21.81 22.62 -33.35
N THR A 514 -20.54 23.04 -33.27
CA THR A 514 -19.86 23.32 -32.00
C THR A 514 -20.04 24.74 -31.49
N GLN A 515 -20.45 25.67 -32.36
CA GLN A 515 -20.66 27.09 -32.02
C GLN A 515 -21.95 27.29 -31.21
N SER A 516 -22.99 26.46 -31.47
CA SER A 516 -24.27 26.58 -30.75
C SER A 516 -24.28 26.03 -29.34
N ALA A 517 -23.23 25.29 -28.93
CA ALA A 517 -23.11 24.75 -27.58
C ALA A 517 -22.45 25.73 -26.58
N VAL A 518 -21.78 26.78 -27.06
CA VAL A 518 -21.07 27.75 -26.23
C VAL A 518 -21.95 28.97 -25.88
N ASP A 519 -22.94 29.28 -26.74
CA ASP A 519 -23.85 30.44 -26.54
C ASP A 519 -24.95 30.21 -25.47
N GLY A 520 -25.00 29.03 -24.84
CA GLY A 520 -26.01 28.65 -23.85
C GLY A 520 -25.60 28.78 -22.38
N LEU A 521 -24.40 29.23 -22.05
CA LEU A 521 -23.96 29.36 -20.66
C LEU A 521 -24.25 30.78 -20.12
N PRO A 522 -24.90 30.93 -18.95
CA PRO A 522 -25.19 32.25 -18.38
C PRO A 522 -23.90 32.92 -17.90
N ASN A 523 -23.71 34.17 -18.31
CA ASN A 523 -22.68 35.07 -17.80
C ASN A 523 -22.88 35.29 -16.30
N VAL A 524 -21.92 34.88 -15.49
CA VAL A 524 -21.82 35.27 -14.09
C VAL A 524 -20.88 36.46 -14.01
N GLU A 525 -21.44 37.66 -14.08
CA GLU A 525 -20.74 38.86 -13.67
C GLU A 525 -20.67 38.89 -12.14
N GLY A 526 -19.47 38.71 -11.59
CA GLY A 526 -19.18 38.90 -10.16
C GLY A 526 -19.02 40.38 -9.86
N GLU A 527 -19.97 40.96 -9.13
CA GLU A 527 -19.82 42.27 -8.48
C GLU A 527 -18.68 42.21 -7.45
N LEU A 528 -17.66 43.01 -7.67
CA LEU A 528 -16.66 43.40 -6.67
C LEU A 528 -17.32 44.38 -5.69
N VAL A 529 -17.62 43.91 -4.50
CA VAL A 529 -18.01 44.79 -3.39
C VAL A 529 -16.72 45.32 -2.75
N ASP A 530 -16.51 46.60 -2.94
CA ASP A 530 -15.51 47.45 -2.27
C ASP A 530 -16.01 47.75 -0.87
N GLU A 531 -15.43 47.16 0.19
CA GLU A 531 -15.65 47.60 1.58
C GLU A 531 -14.46 48.44 2.03
N GLY A 532 -14.73 49.74 2.03
CA GLY A 532 -13.86 50.78 2.56
C GLY A 532 -13.70 50.72 4.08
N GLU A 533 -12.57 51.20 4.50
CA GLU A 533 -12.13 51.51 5.85
C GLU A 533 -13.19 52.28 6.67
N SER A 534 -13.37 51.91 7.93
CA SER A 534 -13.65 52.91 8.98
C SER A 534 -13.16 52.42 10.35
N GLU A 535 -12.31 53.27 10.92
CA GLU A 535 -11.82 53.33 12.28
C GLU A 535 -12.93 53.20 13.35
N SER A 536 -12.66 52.46 14.39
CA SER A 536 -12.59 52.90 15.80
C SER A 536 -12.39 51.71 16.74
#